data_86d94c135acaa1811279c73b872ba3f3
#
_entry.id   86d94c135acaa1811279c73b872ba3f3
#
_cell.length_a   1.000
_cell.length_b   1.000
_cell.length_c   1.000
_cell.angle_alpha   90.00
_cell.angle_beta   90.00
_cell.angle_gamma   90.00
#
_symmetry.space_group_name_H-M   'P 1'
#
loop_
_entity.id
_entity.type
_entity.pdbx_description
1 polymer ?
#
loop_
_entity_poly.entity_id
_entity_poly.type
_entity_poly.pdbx_seq_one_letter_code
_entity_poly.pdbx_strand_id
1 'polypeptide(L)'
;MIKNKQGITLTALVITIILMILVAGVAITLSTGENGLFSKAKSTSYNQAVGELYDRAYTEVSYLIIPDKVDGRDDFKFEKLYDSNGFKTFYEIKDGKIWDKTRKIELAKKEEFENIIRDKFKQEGKESSKPVINPITNEDTRISGSGERGATIYVNIGGTQYTAKVDENGRWSVDIPVQQADTKITVIQKENDKIVSVETVVGVVKAKLEQVTIDEVLNTNTSITGTARPGADITMVIGSIEYTGKADTTGRYNIPVGEPFEGSVVSGKQSMLNKLSSDVVTTIVGMAKSEKPTANEVKSNHTEVTGRGIPNSRITVILPNGTDHVGYVSAEGDYRIMIPKQEANSRITVIQKTPRRLDSEPLYIDVVRAIPAPNPIINEIDTDDTKVTGKGVPNSNVFVKIPGKMERYITVNGNGDWELETGLLDGEQEIIVYQELPDRPNSEEIRRKVKQLPALAVPRIDYVDSSHDRVWGWAEPGATVNVHVHGVKHENVTVDRKW
;
A
#
# COMPACT_ATOMS: atom_id res chain seq x y z
N MET A 1 29.22 -28.78 47.40
CA MET A 1 28.76 -27.75 48.35
C MET A 1 29.48 -26.46 48.03
N ILE A 2 28.88 -25.57 47.31
CA ILE A 2 29.45 -24.26 46.99
C ILE A 2 29.11 -23.35 48.16
N LYS A 3 30.10 -22.99 48.95
CA LYS A 3 29.94 -22.01 50.02
C LYS A 3 29.64 -20.64 49.40
N ASN A 4 28.48 -20.15 49.70
CA ASN A 4 28.00 -18.82 49.30
C ASN A 4 28.90 -17.76 49.98
N LYS A 5 29.76 -17.11 49.23
CA LYS A 5 30.66 -16.08 49.75
C LYS A 5 29.91 -14.73 49.79
N GLN A 6 29.38 -14.40 50.95
CA GLN A 6 28.85 -13.05 51.23
C GLN A 6 29.96 -12.07 51.66
N GLY A 7 30.95 -11.85 50.82
CA GLY A 7 32.09 -10.98 51.15
C GLY A 7 31.97 -9.53 50.62
N ILE A 8 30.83 -9.22 50.04
CA ILE A 8 30.64 -8.01 49.27
C ILE A 8 30.37 -6.78 50.14
N THR A 9 29.68 -6.96 51.26
CA THR A 9 29.20 -5.89 52.12
C THR A 9 30.28 -5.08 52.83
N LEU A 10 31.34 -5.71 53.20
CA LEU A 10 32.41 -5.05 53.95
C LEU A 10 33.28 -4.14 53.06
N THR A 11 33.42 -4.52 51.84
CA THR A 11 34.25 -3.82 50.88
C THR A 11 33.56 -2.56 50.37
N ALA A 12 32.31 -2.70 50.08
CA ALA A 12 31.48 -1.55 49.71
C ALA A 12 31.50 -0.49 50.83
N LEU A 13 31.50 -0.93 52.08
CA LEU A 13 31.55 -0.08 53.28
C LEU A 13 32.79 0.79 53.35
N VAL A 14 33.87 0.24 53.02
CA VAL A 14 35.21 0.85 53.27
C VAL A 14 35.47 2.03 52.35
N ILE A 15 35.11 1.93 51.11
CA ILE A 15 35.43 2.96 50.13
C ILE A 15 34.75 4.29 50.39
N THR A 16 33.53 4.26 50.86
CA THR A 16 32.73 5.45 50.98
C THR A 16 33.12 6.38 52.10
N ILE A 17 33.39 5.80 53.24
CA ILE A 17 33.80 6.57 54.43
C ILE A 17 35.12 7.27 54.17
N ILE A 18 35.95 6.61 53.42
CA ILE A 18 37.28 7.11 53.12
C ILE A 18 37.26 8.31 52.17
N LEU A 19 36.42 8.32 51.16
CA LEU A 19 36.34 9.41 50.19
C LEU A 19 35.96 10.75 50.85
N MET A 20 35.01 10.74 51.77
CA MET A 20 34.53 11.96 52.40
C MET A 20 35.45 12.58 53.41
N ILE A 21 36.16 11.77 54.17
CA ILE A 21 37.04 12.32 55.20
C ILE A 21 38.33 12.81 54.58
N LEU A 22 38.66 12.32 53.40
CA LEU A 22 39.86 12.79 52.75
C LEU A 22 39.82 14.15 52.18
N VAL A 23 38.73 14.51 51.55
CA VAL A 23 38.55 15.88 51.07
C VAL A 23 38.49 16.85 52.27
N ALA A 24 37.93 16.42 53.40
CA ALA A 24 37.84 17.25 54.62
C ALA A 24 39.00 17.02 55.64
N GLY A 25 39.45 15.78 55.79
CA GLY A 25 40.40 15.43 56.90
C GLY A 25 41.87 15.50 56.52
N VAL A 26 42.21 15.31 55.22
CA VAL A 26 43.58 15.50 54.73
C VAL A 26 43.95 16.97 54.80
N ALA A 27 43.03 17.87 54.56
CA ALA A 27 43.25 19.29 54.72
C ALA A 27 43.53 19.72 56.17
N ILE A 28 42.96 19.03 57.16
CA ILE A 28 43.08 19.43 58.56
C ILE A 28 44.30 18.76 59.27
N THR A 29 44.60 17.49 59.02
CA THR A 29 45.68 16.79 59.73
C THR A 29 47.08 17.07 59.11
N LEU A 30 47.16 17.49 57.88
CA LEU A 30 48.41 17.80 57.20
C LEU A 30 48.84 19.28 57.37
N SER A 31 48.03 20.09 58.02
CA SER A 31 48.27 21.54 58.18
C SER A 31 49.05 21.93 59.45
N THR A 32 49.33 21.02 60.39
CA THR A 32 49.81 21.38 61.73
C THR A 32 51.26 20.96 62.05
N GLY A 33 52.04 20.52 61.03
CA GLY A 33 53.49 20.23 61.22
C GLY A 33 54.39 21.09 60.36
N GLU A 34 55.48 21.62 60.96
CA GLU A 34 56.46 22.50 60.27
C GLU A 34 57.16 21.87 59.05
N ASN A 35 56.97 20.57 58.75
CA ASN A 35 57.42 19.85 57.54
C ASN A 35 56.28 19.10 56.83
N GLY A 36 55.04 19.51 57.03
CA GLY A 36 53.86 18.92 56.41
C GLY A 36 53.84 19.10 54.90
N LEU A 37 53.23 18.18 54.23
CA LEU A 37 52.95 18.19 52.79
C LEU A 37 52.40 19.54 52.24
N PHE A 38 51.77 20.35 53.12
CA PHE A 38 51.24 21.64 52.79
C PHE A 38 52.28 22.75 52.53
N SER A 39 53.48 22.66 53.07
CA SER A 39 54.53 23.64 52.75
C SER A 39 55.00 23.55 51.31
N LYS A 40 54.79 22.39 50.68
CA LYS A 40 55.09 22.17 49.24
C LYS A 40 53.91 22.38 48.33
N ALA A 41 52.72 22.51 48.85
CA ALA A 41 51.48 22.54 48.05
C ALA A 41 50.80 23.90 48.06
N LYS A 42 51.44 24.93 47.55
CA LYS A 42 50.79 26.21 47.22
C LYS A 42 49.93 26.15 45.97
N SER A 43 49.62 24.97 45.40
CA SER A 43 48.81 24.91 44.16
C SER A 43 47.60 24.03 44.31
N THR A 44 46.46 24.48 43.78
CA THR A 44 45.21 23.72 43.65
C THR A 44 45.43 22.34 43.02
N SER A 45 46.43 22.22 42.16
CA SER A 45 46.82 21.02 41.43
C SER A 45 47.35 19.86 42.34
N TYR A 46 48.07 20.18 43.44
CA TYR A 46 48.57 19.17 44.38
C TYR A 46 47.45 18.59 45.22
N ASN A 47 46.56 19.45 45.74
CA ASN A 47 45.42 18.99 46.53
C ASN A 47 44.48 18.13 45.70
N GLN A 48 44.30 18.45 44.43
CA GLN A 48 43.56 17.62 43.51
C GLN A 48 44.23 16.27 43.28
N ALA A 49 45.53 16.20 43.09
CA ALA A 49 46.27 14.96 42.89
C ALA A 49 46.23 14.07 44.11
N VAL A 50 46.31 14.63 45.32
CA VAL A 50 46.13 13.89 46.56
C VAL A 50 44.71 13.37 46.69
N GLY A 51 43.67 14.19 46.35
CA GLY A 51 42.30 13.73 46.31
C GLY A 51 42.11 12.55 45.35
N GLU A 52 42.62 12.64 44.15
CA GLU A 52 42.56 11.57 43.15
C GLU A 52 43.29 10.28 43.61
N LEU A 53 44.43 10.37 44.34
CA LEU A 53 45.09 9.22 44.90
C LEU A 53 44.17 8.46 45.85
N TYR A 54 43.60 9.15 46.78
CA TYR A 54 42.75 8.52 47.76
C TYR A 54 41.45 8.01 47.13
N ASP A 55 40.82 8.73 46.23
CA ASP A 55 39.62 8.29 45.51
C ASP A 55 39.86 7.00 44.75
N ARG A 56 40.97 6.91 44.04
CA ARG A 56 41.36 5.67 43.35
C ARG A 56 41.70 4.54 44.29
N ALA A 57 42.48 4.79 45.32
CA ALA A 57 42.83 3.78 46.31
C ALA A 57 41.56 3.20 46.93
N TYR A 58 40.59 4.01 47.21
CA TYR A 58 39.34 3.58 47.79
C TYR A 58 38.50 2.72 46.87
N THR A 59 38.39 3.12 45.61
CA THR A 59 37.73 2.35 44.60
C THR A 59 38.38 1.00 44.44
N GLU A 60 39.70 0.94 44.34
CA GLU A 60 40.44 -0.31 44.19
C GLU A 60 40.37 -1.22 45.42
N VAL A 61 40.55 -0.65 46.60
CA VAL A 61 40.42 -1.42 47.85
C VAL A 61 39.08 -2.10 47.95
N SER A 62 38.01 -1.45 47.51
CA SER A 62 36.68 -2.04 47.46
C SER A 62 36.61 -3.28 46.60
N TYR A 63 37.15 -3.19 45.38
CA TYR A 63 37.14 -4.33 44.48
C TYR A 63 38.02 -5.48 44.99
N LEU A 64 39.09 -5.20 45.70
CA LEU A 64 40.02 -6.18 46.18
C LEU A 64 39.54 -6.91 47.45
N ILE A 65 38.68 -6.28 48.25
CA ILE A 65 38.13 -6.87 49.48
C ILE A 65 36.88 -7.73 49.16
N ILE A 66 36.18 -7.49 48.04
CA ILE A 66 34.98 -8.24 47.63
C ILE A 66 35.17 -9.77 47.60
N PRO A 67 36.29 -10.34 47.14
CA PRO A 67 36.44 -11.80 47.05
C PRO A 67 36.72 -12.47 48.41
N ASP A 68 37.29 -11.76 49.34
CA ASP A 68 37.73 -12.34 50.62
C ASP A 68 36.82 -11.90 51.75
N LYS A 69 35.83 -12.73 52.05
CA LYS A 69 35.11 -12.66 53.31
C LYS A 69 36.08 -12.89 54.43
N VAL A 70 36.52 -11.86 55.06
CA VAL A 70 37.38 -11.97 56.23
C VAL A 70 36.51 -11.64 57.44
N ASP A 71 36.31 -12.66 58.26
CA ASP A 71 35.96 -12.50 59.66
C ASP A 71 37.17 -11.91 60.37
N GLY A 72 37.37 -10.63 60.30
CA GLY A 72 38.50 -9.97 60.95
C GLY A 72 39.06 -8.85 60.07
N ARG A 73 38.65 -7.61 60.39
CA ARG A 73 38.92 -6.37 59.65
C ARG A 73 40.40 -5.93 59.66
N ASP A 74 41.25 -6.66 60.28
CA ASP A 74 42.67 -6.26 60.48
C ASP A 74 43.62 -6.80 59.43
N ASP A 75 43.19 -7.67 58.49
CA ASP A 75 44.07 -8.43 57.61
C ASP A 75 44.13 -8.01 56.16
N PHE A 76 43.61 -6.81 55.80
CA PHE A 76 43.77 -6.31 54.46
C PHE A 76 45.26 -6.05 54.16
N LYS A 77 45.80 -6.82 53.20
CA LYS A 77 47.20 -6.69 52.74
C LYS A 77 47.23 -5.57 51.65
N PHE A 78 47.83 -4.43 51.98
CA PHE A 78 47.99 -3.31 51.07
C PHE A 78 48.77 -3.66 49.78
N GLU A 79 49.57 -4.74 49.80
CA GLU A 79 50.24 -5.26 48.62
C GLU A 79 49.24 -5.54 47.48
N LYS A 80 48.06 -6.05 47.80
CA LYS A 80 46.97 -6.28 46.80
C LYS A 80 46.51 -4.98 46.14
N LEU A 81 46.42 -3.88 46.90
CA LEU A 81 46.11 -2.58 46.34
C LEU A 81 47.22 -2.08 45.41
N TYR A 82 48.46 -2.21 45.90
CA TYR A 82 49.61 -1.69 45.14
C TYR A 82 49.86 -2.45 43.86
N ASP A 83 49.49 -3.73 43.80
CA ASP A 83 49.57 -4.58 42.61
C ASP A 83 48.37 -4.47 41.69
N SER A 84 47.30 -3.82 42.12
CA SER A 84 46.10 -3.68 41.32
C SER A 84 46.34 -2.79 40.10
N ASN A 85 45.67 -3.09 38.98
CA ASN A 85 45.79 -2.29 37.77
C ASN A 85 45.27 -0.86 37.95
N GLY A 86 44.25 -0.65 38.77
CA GLY A 86 43.68 0.64 39.06
C GLY A 86 44.60 1.54 39.87
N PHE A 87 45.49 0.95 40.71
CA PHE A 87 46.48 1.70 41.46
C PHE A 87 47.81 1.84 40.72
N LYS A 88 48.44 0.73 40.35
CA LYS A 88 49.79 0.74 39.73
C LYS A 88 49.90 1.43 38.40
N THR A 89 48.82 1.63 37.68
CA THR A 89 48.79 2.37 36.44
C THR A 89 49.14 3.85 36.69
N PHE A 90 48.69 4.41 37.78
CA PHE A 90 48.76 5.83 38.07
C PHE A 90 49.81 6.17 39.14
N TYR A 91 50.07 5.22 40.06
CA TYR A 91 50.92 5.46 41.21
C TYR A 91 52.04 4.44 41.32
N GLU A 92 53.12 4.81 41.95
CA GLU A 92 54.22 3.93 42.32
C GLU A 92 54.65 4.18 43.76
N ILE A 93 55.20 3.12 44.39
CA ILE A 93 55.82 3.25 45.71
C ILE A 93 57.30 3.23 45.55
N LYS A 94 57.94 4.30 46.02
CA LYS A 94 59.38 4.47 45.99
C LYS A 94 59.86 5.12 47.32
N ASP A 95 60.84 4.54 47.91
CA ASP A 95 61.44 4.99 49.17
C ASP A 95 60.39 5.25 50.27
N GLY A 96 59.42 4.34 50.44
CA GLY A 96 58.39 4.49 51.46
C GLY A 96 57.36 5.60 51.19
N LYS A 97 57.27 6.07 49.97
CA LYS A 97 56.38 7.17 49.55
C LYS A 97 55.58 6.77 48.33
N ILE A 98 54.41 7.36 48.18
CA ILE A 98 53.52 7.21 47.02
C ILE A 98 53.70 8.35 46.06
N TRP A 99 53.99 8.04 44.81
CA TRP A 99 54.26 9.00 43.73
C TRP A 99 53.21 8.89 42.65
N ASP A 100 52.79 10.05 42.13
CA ASP A 100 52.00 10.12 40.91
C ASP A 100 52.97 9.97 39.70
N LYS A 101 52.78 8.92 38.94
CA LYS A 101 53.59 8.61 37.75
C LYS A 101 53.46 9.64 36.64
N THR A 102 52.29 10.22 36.48
CA THR A 102 52.01 11.19 35.44
C THR A 102 52.58 12.56 35.79
N ARG A 103 52.31 13.02 37.01
CA ARG A 103 52.73 14.35 37.48
C ARG A 103 54.15 14.36 38.02
N LYS A 104 54.73 13.17 38.28
CA LYS A 104 56.07 12.94 38.89
C LYS A 104 56.28 13.68 40.23
N ILE A 105 55.25 13.66 41.06
CA ILE A 105 55.24 14.30 42.37
C ILE A 105 54.98 13.28 43.49
N GLU A 106 55.57 13.52 44.64
CA GLU A 106 55.27 12.78 45.88
C GLU A 106 53.88 13.24 46.38
N LEU A 107 53.00 12.27 46.71
CA LEU A 107 51.63 12.55 47.17
C LEU A 107 51.45 12.26 48.64
N ALA A 108 52.03 11.16 49.16
CA ALA A 108 51.87 10.72 50.56
C ALA A 108 52.99 9.83 51.00
N LYS A 109 53.29 9.78 52.31
CA LYS A 109 54.07 8.69 52.88
C LYS A 109 53.23 7.44 52.94
N LYS A 110 53.81 6.30 52.58
CA LYS A 110 53.13 5.01 52.55
C LYS A 110 52.44 4.68 53.85
N GLU A 111 53.15 4.82 54.97
CA GLU A 111 52.66 4.52 56.32
C GLU A 111 51.45 5.42 56.71
N GLU A 112 51.56 6.73 56.45
CA GLU A 112 50.46 7.67 56.71
C GLU A 112 49.19 7.32 55.87
N PHE A 113 49.42 6.99 54.61
CA PHE A 113 48.38 6.59 53.70
C PHE A 113 47.70 5.27 54.16
N GLU A 114 48.48 4.25 54.52
CA GLU A 114 47.94 2.99 55.05
C GLU A 114 47.18 3.21 56.36
N ASN A 115 47.69 4.02 57.28
CA ASN A 115 47.01 4.33 58.54
C ASN A 115 45.68 5.07 58.31
N ILE A 116 45.64 6.04 57.40
CA ILE A 116 44.43 6.75 57.08
C ILE A 116 43.39 5.78 56.49
N ILE A 117 43.82 4.89 55.64
CA ILE A 117 42.94 3.84 55.10
C ILE A 117 42.48 2.89 56.21
N ARG A 118 43.39 2.38 57.09
CA ARG A 118 43.03 1.48 58.21
C ARG A 118 42.10 2.11 59.22
N ASP A 119 42.33 3.33 59.64
CA ASP A 119 41.49 4.03 60.66
C ASP A 119 40.06 4.20 60.19
N LYS A 120 39.89 4.27 58.91
CA LYS A 120 38.57 4.39 58.29
C LYS A 120 37.83 3.03 58.16
N PHE A 121 38.56 1.95 58.08
CA PHE A 121 37.97 0.59 58.16
C PHE A 121 37.32 0.31 59.51
N LYS A 122 37.73 1.02 60.59
CA LYS A 122 37.24 0.84 61.94
C LYS A 122 35.97 1.65 62.28
N GLN A 123 35.58 2.57 61.46
CA GLN A 123 34.38 3.36 61.67
C GLN A 123 33.11 2.67 61.16
N GLU A 124 32.16 2.37 62.05
CA GLU A 124 30.86 1.79 61.69
C GLU A 124 29.95 2.86 61.06
N GLY A 125 29.97 2.97 59.71
CA GLY A 125 29.02 3.75 58.96
C GLY A 125 27.82 2.93 58.50
N LYS A 126 26.65 3.55 58.26
CA LYS A 126 25.53 2.91 57.57
C LYS A 126 25.91 2.59 56.14
N GLU A 127 25.51 1.43 55.67
CA GLU A 127 25.67 1.03 54.25
C GLU A 127 24.77 1.89 53.36
N SER A 128 25.26 2.25 52.21
CA SER A 128 24.43 2.89 51.16
C SER A 128 23.38 1.93 50.65
N SER A 129 22.25 2.46 50.26
CA SER A 129 21.17 1.67 49.66
C SER A 129 21.67 0.98 48.38
N LYS A 130 21.17 -0.20 48.10
CA LYS A 130 21.49 -0.94 46.89
C LYS A 130 20.91 -0.21 45.65
N PRO A 131 21.70 0.10 44.63
CA PRO A 131 21.16 0.74 43.43
C PRO A 131 20.32 -0.24 42.61
N VAL A 132 19.33 0.29 41.88
CA VAL A 132 18.56 -0.45 40.89
C VAL A 132 19.19 -0.20 39.52
N ILE A 133 19.26 -1.26 38.71
CA ILE A 133 19.71 -1.19 37.32
C ILE A 133 18.55 -1.57 36.44
N ASN A 134 18.29 -0.76 35.41
CA ASN A 134 17.33 -1.10 34.36
C ASN A 134 17.91 -2.23 33.49
N PRO A 135 17.05 -3.07 32.90
CA PRO A 135 17.47 -4.03 31.89
C PRO A 135 18.30 -3.38 30.80
N ILE A 136 19.36 -4.05 30.37
CA ILE A 136 20.26 -3.59 29.31
C ILE A 136 20.40 -4.64 28.23
N THR A 137 20.39 -4.21 26.98
CA THR A 137 20.54 -5.08 25.82
C THR A 137 21.88 -4.87 25.13
N ASN A 138 22.22 -5.77 24.25
CA ASN A 138 23.42 -5.67 23.42
C ASN A 138 23.34 -4.66 22.27
N GLU A 139 22.41 -3.71 22.32
CA GLU A 139 22.32 -2.55 21.43
C GLU A 139 22.42 -1.23 22.20
N ASP A 140 22.30 -1.29 23.52
CA ASP A 140 22.29 -0.08 24.31
C ASP A 140 23.71 0.50 24.45
N THR A 141 23.79 1.80 24.29
CA THR A 141 25.00 2.62 24.49
C THR A 141 24.96 3.40 25.80
N ARG A 142 23.95 3.13 26.62
CA ARG A 142 23.73 3.79 27.90
C ARG A 142 23.14 2.81 28.90
N ILE A 143 23.69 2.78 30.09
CA ILE A 143 23.11 2.07 31.22
C ILE A 143 22.46 3.08 32.16
N SER A 144 21.35 2.71 32.76
CA SER A 144 20.60 3.59 33.66
C SER A 144 19.96 2.81 34.81
N GLY A 145 19.46 3.55 35.78
CA GLY A 145 18.79 2.98 36.92
C GLY A 145 18.29 4.01 37.91
N SER A 146 18.02 3.56 39.13
CA SER A 146 17.67 4.43 40.25
C SER A 146 18.57 4.20 41.47
N GLY A 147 18.66 5.22 42.32
CA GLY A 147 19.45 5.20 43.52
C GLY A 147 19.06 6.36 44.44
N GLU A 148 19.80 6.54 45.51
CA GLU A 148 19.60 7.62 46.45
C GLU A 148 20.08 8.95 45.88
N ARG A 149 19.25 9.97 46.05
CA ARG A 149 19.52 11.32 45.53
C ARG A 149 20.89 11.85 45.97
N GLY A 150 21.68 12.33 45.03
CA GLY A 150 23.00 12.89 45.24
C GLY A 150 24.12 11.83 45.42
N ALA A 151 23.75 10.56 45.49
CA ALA A 151 24.74 9.47 45.54
C ALA A 151 25.59 9.36 44.28
N THR A 152 26.75 8.77 44.39
CA THR A 152 27.60 8.44 43.25
C THR A 152 27.41 6.97 42.89
N ILE A 153 27.16 6.72 41.62
CA ILE A 153 27.10 5.37 41.06
C ILE A 153 28.42 5.03 40.40
N TYR A 154 28.91 3.84 40.66
CA TYR A 154 30.07 3.25 40.00
C TYR A 154 29.61 2.04 39.20
N VAL A 155 29.83 2.04 37.91
CA VAL A 155 29.51 0.95 36.99
C VAL A 155 30.79 0.30 36.52
N ASN A 156 30.96 -1.00 36.74
CA ASN A 156 32.13 -1.76 36.29
C ASN A 156 31.75 -2.75 35.20
N ILE A 157 32.44 -2.67 34.07
CA ILE A 157 32.27 -3.54 32.92
C ILE A 157 33.65 -4.04 32.47
N GLY A 158 33.92 -5.33 32.64
CA GLY A 158 35.18 -5.92 32.19
C GLY A 158 36.45 -5.25 32.77
N GLY A 159 36.37 -4.69 33.98
CA GLY A 159 37.47 -3.95 34.63
C GLY A 159 37.54 -2.46 34.30
N THR A 160 36.71 -1.96 33.41
CA THR A 160 36.57 -0.53 33.17
C THR A 160 35.47 0.05 34.05
N GLN A 161 35.77 1.16 34.72
CA GLN A 161 34.84 1.84 35.62
C GLN A 161 34.30 3.10 34.99
N TYR A 162 32.98 3.24 35.07
CA TYR A 162 32.21 4.45 34.67
C TYR A 162 31.54 5.00 35.93
N THR A 163 31.26 6.31 35.96
CA THR A 163 30.66 6.98 37.09
C THR A 163 29.49 7.86 36.67
N ALA A 164 28.47 7.92 37.52
CA ALA A 164 27.33 8.82 37.39
C ALA A 164 26.91 9.41 38.71
N LYS A 165 26.18 10.52 38.71
CA LYS A 165 25.48 11.06 39.89
C LYS A 165 24.01 10.72 39.81
N VAL A 166 23.42 10.38 40.93
CA VAL A 166 21.98 10.23 41.07
C VAL A 166 21.36 11.64 41.15
N ASP A 167 20.42 11.90 40.26
CA ASP A 167 19.75 13.20 40.17
C ASP A 167 18.72 13.42 41.32
N GLU A 168 18.06 14.57 41.29
CA GLU A 168 17.04 14.92 42.27
C GLU A 168 15.80 14.04 42.26
N ASN A 169 15.57 13.31 41.16
CA ASN A 169 14.47 12.36 40.97
C ASN A 169 14.87 10.91 41.32
N GLY A 170 16.07 10.72 41.87
CA GLY A 170 16.59 9.41 42.17
C GLY A 170 17.03 8.57 40.96
N ARG A 171 17.30 9.20 39.80
CA ARG A 171 17.70 8.52 38.56
C ARG A 171 19.17 8.74 38.26
N TRP A 172 19.78 7.77 37.61
CA TRP A 172 21.14 7.86 37.12
C TRP A 172 21.26 7.25 35.73
N SER A 173 22.20 7.71 34.94
CA SER A 173 22.59 7.10 33.67
C SER A 173 24.03 7.40 33.33
N VAL A 174 24.66 6.49 32.58
CA VAL A 174 26.02 6.66 32.08
C VAL A 174 26.13 6.07 30.68
N ASP A 175 26.84 6.75 29.80
CA ASP A 175 27.15 6.26 28.46
C ASP A 175 28.26 5.19 28.54
N ILE A 176 28.08 4.10 27.82
CA ILE A 176 28.98 2.97 27.75
C ILE A 176 29.10 2.51 26.30
N PRO A 177 30.18 1.88 25.89
CA PRO A 177 30.23 1.16 24.62
C PRO A 177 29.18 0.05 24.57
N VAL A 178 28.70 -0.27 23.36
CA VAL A 178 27.84 -1.47 23.16
C VAL A 178 28.52 -2.71 23.72
N GLN A 179 27.79 -3.49 24.50
CA GLN A 179 28.29 -4.70 25.15
C GLN A 179 27.81 -5.96 24.44
N GLN A 180 28.56 -7.03 24.50
CA GLN A 180 28.08 -8.33 24.03
C GLN A 180 27.02 -8.89 24.97
N ALA A 181 26.08 -9.68 24.43
CA ALA A 181 25.17 -10.43 25.29
C ALA A 181 25.94 -11.30 26.29
N ASP A 182 25.34 -11.54 27.45
CA ASP A 182 25.92 -12.27 28.59
C ASP A 182 27.08 -11.55 29.32
N THR A 183 27.48 -10.34 28.88
CA THR A 183 28.39 -9.50 29.62
C THR A 183 27.79 -9.15 30.97
N LYS A 184 28.53 -9.39 32.05
CA LYS A 184 28.12 -9.02 33.41
C LYS A 184 28.56 -7.59 33.72
N ILE A 185 27.63 -6.80 34.19
CA ILE A 185 27.83 -5.40 34.63
C ILE A 185 27.57 -5.36 36.13
N THR A 186 28.51 -4.81 36.87
CA THR A 186 28.38 -4.64 38.30
C THR A 186 28.23 -3.18 38.64
N VAL A 187 27.26 -2.84 39.49
CA VAL A 187 26.98 -1.48 39.91
C VAL A 187 26.92 -1.37 41.42
N ILE A 188 27.63 -0.39 41.96
CA ILE A 188 27.58 -0.02 43.39
C ILE A 188 27.20 1.46 43.51
N GLN A 189 26.59 1.79 44.62
CA GLN A 189 26.21 3.15 44.98
C GLN A 189 26.95 3.63 46.22
N LYS A 190 27.29 4.91 46.21
CA LYS A 190 27.83 5.60 47.36
C LYS A 190 27.07 6.86 47.69
N GLU A 191 26.42 6.86 48.82
CA GLU A 191 25.79 8.05 49.42
C GLU A 191 26.82 8.83 50.25
N ASN A 192 26.54 10.11 50.47
CA ASN A 192 27.31 10.94 51.41
C ASN A 192 27.19 10.34 52.84
N ASP A 193 28.27 10.37 53.54
CA ASP A 193 28.37 9.91 54.96
C ASP A 193 28.02 8.42 55.20
N LYS A 194 27.84 7.63 54.14
CA LYS A 194 27.60 6.19 54.22
C LYS A 194 28.73 5.43 53.52
N ILE A 195 28.79 4.15 53.79
CA ILE A 195 29.65 3.24 53.06
C ILE A 195 29.00 2.81 51.73
N VAL A 196 29.79 2.26 50.81
CA VAL A 196 29.26 1.79 49.54
C VAL A 196 28.24 0.66 49.73
N SER A 197 27.30 0.58 48.82
CA SER A 197 26.30 -0.47 48.82
C SER A 197 26.88 -1.84 48.47
N VAL A 198 26.12 -2.88 48.74
CA VAL A 198 26.33 -4.15 48.06
C VAL A 198 26.20 -4.01 46.56
N GLU A 199 26.85 -4.87 45.83
CA GLU A 199 26.79 -4.89 44.38
C GLU A 199 25.39 -5.27 43.84
N THR A 200 24.98 -4.58 42.81
CA THR A 200 23.92 -5.03 41.92
C THR A 200 24.56 -5.53 40.64
N VAL A 201 24.18 -6.73 40.21
CA VAL A 201 24.70 -7.34 38.97
C VAL A 201 23.58 -7.49 37.98
N VAL A 202 23.83 -7.06 36.74
CA VAL A 202 22.93 -7.28 35.60
C VAL A 202 23.71 -7.95 34.47
N GLY A 203 23.08 -8.89 33.77
CA GLY A 203 23.60 -9.44 32.52
C GLY A 203 23.02 -8.66 31.31
N VAL A 204 23.87 -8.40 30.35
CA VAL A 204 23.42 -7.84 29.06
C VAL A 204 22.64 -8.92 28.31
N VAL A 205 21.41 -8.63 27.95
CA VAL A 205 20.58 -9.58 27.19
C VAL A 205 20.61 -9.27 25.71
N LYS A 206 20.23 -10.24 24.89
CA LYS A 206 20.05 -9.99 23.45
C LYS A 206 18.85 -9.06 23.24
N ALA A 207 19.04 -8.00 22.47
CA ALA A 207 17.94 -7.14 22.04
C ALA A 207 16.94 -7.96 21.24
N LYS A 208 15.66 -7.75 21.51
CA LYS A 208 14.56 -8.40 20.76
C LYS A 208 14.26 -7.58 19.51
N LEU A 209 14.10 -8.28 18.39
CA LEU A 209 13.67 -7.66 17.16
C LEU A 209 12.19 -7.26 17.24
N GLU A 210 11.84 -6.14 16.64
CA GLU A 210 10.45 -5.74 16.46
C GLU A 210 9.72 -6.70 15.52
N GLN A 211 8.40 -6.65 15.50
CA GLN A 211 7.62 -7.45 14.56
C GLN A 211 7.86 -7.00 13.12
N VAL A 212 7.78 -7.94 12.18
CA VAL A 212 7.72 -7.60 10.76
C VAL A 212 6.38 -6.96 10.43
N THR A 213 6.30 -6.13 9.39
CA THR A 213 5.02 -5.80 8.76
C THR A 213 4.79 -6.73 7.59
N ILE A 214 3.56 -7.10 7.33
CA ILE A 214 3.15 -7.85 6.15
C ILE A 214 2.20 -6.94 5.37
N ASP A 215 2.53 -6.63 4.11
CA ASP A 215 1.64 -5.91 3.23
C ASP A 215 0.38 -6.76 2.95
N GLU A 216 -0.68 -6.16 2.39
CA GLU A 216 -1.90 -6.88 2.06
C GLU A 216 -1.58 -8.10 1.17
N VAL A 217 -2.08 -9.27 1.58
CA VAL A 217 -1.87 -10.52 0.84
C VAL A 217 -3.19 -10.95 0.20
N LEU A 218 -3.19 -11.03 -1.12
CA LEU A 218 -4.33 -11.51 -1.91
C LEU A 218 -4.02 -12.87 -2.52
N ASN A 219 -5.06 -13.62 -2.84
CA ASN A 219 -4.96 -14.97 -3.44
C ASN A 219 -4.36 -14.99 -4.86
N THR A 220 -3.97 -13.85 -5.39
CA THR A 220 -3.27 -13.69 -6.67
C THR A 220 -1.82 -13.25 -6.51
N ASN A 221 -1.36 -13.01 -5.29
CA ASN A 221 0.02 -12.62 -5.06
C ASN A 221 0.95 -13.82 -5.27
N THR A 222 2.03 -13.61 -5.98
CA THR A 222 3.12 -14.59 -6.17
C THR A 222 4.31 -14.33 -5.25
N SER A 223 4.19 -13.32 -4.40
CA SER A 223 5.16 -13.00 -3.35
C SER A 223 4.49 -12.30 -2.17
N ILE A 224 5.11 -12.43 -1.00
CA ILE A 224 4.76 -11.66 0.19
C ILE A 224 5.80 -10.58 0.40
N THR A 225 5.32 -9.34 0.57
CA THR A 225 6.16 -8.16 0.80
C THR A 225 5.86 -7.55 2.16
N GLY A 226 6.76 -6.69 2.62
CA GLY A 226 6.60 -5.97 3.87
C GLY A 226 7.91 -5.33 4.32
N THR A 227 7.98 -5.00 5.60
CA THR A 227 9.16 -4.38 6.20
C THR A 227 9.66 -5.18 7.41
N ALA A 228 10.96 -5.11 7.63
CA ALA A 228 11.68 -5.74 8.72
C ALA A 228 12.94 -4.92 9.03
N ARG A 229 13.72 -5.35 9.99
CA ARG A 229 15.04 -4.75 10.22
C ARG A 229 15.97 -5.01 9.03
N PRO A 230 16.69 -4.02 8.52
CA PRO A 230 17.63 -4.22 7.42
C PRO A 230 18.58 -5.39 7.66
N GLY A 231 18.68 -6.29 6.68
CA GLY A 231 19.53 -7.47 6.73
C GLY A 231 19.01 -8.64 7.59
N ALA A 232 17.81 -8.55 8.18
CA ALA A 232 17.22 -9.64 8.95
C ALA A 232 16.78 -10.80 8.04
N ASP A 233 16.88 -12.00 8.54
CA ASP A 233 16.31 -13.20 7.93
C ASP A 233 14.82 -13.27 8.28
N ILE A 234 14.00 -13.47 7.27
CA ILE A 234 12.54 -13.51 7.38
C ILE A 234 12.06 -14.94 7.19
N THR A 235 11.18 -15.36 8.07
CA THR A 235 10.43 -16.62 7.94
C THR A 235 8.96 -16.32 7.81
N MET A 236 8.34 -16.77 6.73
CA MET A 236 6.88 -16.71 6.49
C MET A 236 6.33 -18.11 6.45
N VAL A 237 5.15 -18.33 7.03
CA VAL A 237 4.45 -19.60 6.98
C VAL A 237 3.04 -19.36 6.43
N ILE A 238 2.67 -20.11 5.39
CA ILE A 238 1.33 -20.12 4.82
C ILE A 238 0.77 -21.54 4.96
N GLY A 239 -0.25 -21.70 5.80
CA GLY A 239 -0.73 -23.04 6.14
C GLY A 239 0.37 -23.84 6.86
N SER A 240 0.94 -24.85 6.19
CA SER A 240 2.04 -25.66 6.70
C SER A 240 3.36 -25.47 5.94
N ILE A 241 3.41 -24.56 4.97
CA ILE A 241 4.60 -24.37 4.13
C ILE A 241 5.37 -23.15 4.64
N GLU A 242 6.67 -23.36 4.88
CA GLU A 242 7.60 -22.31 5.28
C GLU A 242 8.33 -21.74 4.05
N TYR A 243 8.40 -20.41 3.99
CA TYR A 243 9.12 -19.62 3.01
C TYR A 243 10.10 -18.72 3.73
N THR A 244 11.30 -18.59 3.19
CA THR A 244 12.35 -17.77 3.79
C THR A 244 12.86 -16.72 2.82
N GLY A 245 13.32 -15.61 3.37
CA GLY A 245 13.91 -14.52 2.61
C GLY A 245 14.74 -13.63 3.50
N LYS A 246 15.20 -12.51 2.96
CA LYS A 246 16.02 -11.54 3.68
C LYS A 246 15.52 -10.12 3.38
N ALA A 247 15.50 -9.28 4.42
CA ALA A 247 15.26 -7.86 4.25
C ALA A 247 16.50 -7.19 3.63
N ASP A 248 16.28 -6.29 2.69
CA ASP A 248 17.32 -5.51 2.04
C ASP A 248 17.88 -4.40 2.97
N THR A 249 18.77 -3.56 2.44
CA THR A 249 19.39 -2.47 3.19
C THR A 249 18.42 -1.36 3.59
N THR A 250 17.24 -1.31 2.97
CA THR A 250 16.15 -0.37 3.32
C THR A 250 15.17 -0.97 4.31
N GLY A 251 15.31 -2.26 4.62
CA GLY A 251 14.39 -3.01 5.46
C GLY A 251 13.17 -3.57 4.71
N ARG A 252 13.12 -3.51 3.37
CA ARG A 252 12.06 -4.15 2.59
C ARG A 252 12.42 -5.61 2.32
N TYR A 253 11.39 -6.46 2.28
CA TYR A 253 11.55 -7.84 1.86
C TYR A 253 10.51 -8.20 0.79
N ASN A 254 10.87 -9.16 -0.07
CA ASN A 254 10.02 -9.75 -1.08
C ASN A 254 10.32 -11.24 -1.14
N ILE A 255 9.37 -12.05 -0.67
CA ILE A 255 9.53 -13.50 -0.57
C ILE A 255 8.62 -14.16 -1.59
N PRO A 256 9.17 -14.78 -2.65
CA PRO A 256 8.38 -15.52 -3.62
C PRO A 256 7.60 -16.65 -2.95
N VAL A 257 6.32 -16.77 -3.29
CA VAL A 257 5.42 -17.82 -2.84
C VAL A 257 4.58 -18.30 -4.02
N GLY A 258 3.95 -19.45 -3.94
CA GLY A 258 2.88 -19.81 -4.86
C GLY A 258 1.63 -18.98 -4.57
N GLU A 259 0.67 -18.94 -5.51
CA GLU A 259 -0.62 -18.29 -5.26
C GLU A 259 -1.29 -18.89 -4.02
N PRO A 260 -1.50 -18.12 -2.96
CA PRO A 260 -2.08 -18.65 -1.73
C PRO A 260 -3.60 -18.81 -1.88
N PHE A 261 -4.18 -19.71 -1.09
CA PHE A 261 -5.64 -19.83 -1.02
C PHE A 261 -6.23 -18.73 -0.14
N GLU A 262 -7.35 -18.16 -0.58
CA GLU A 262 -8.11 -17.22 0.25
C GLU A 262 -8.47 -17.83 1.60
N GLY A 263 -8.47 -17.03 2.66
CA GLY A 263 -8.70 -17.46 4.02
C GLY A 263 -7.51 -18.15 4.69
N SER A 264 -6.43 -18.45 3.97
CA SER A 264 -5.23 -19.00 4.59
C SER A 264 -4.59 -17.97 5.52
N VAL A 265 -4.10 -18.45 6.65
CA VAL A 265 -3.31 -17.62 7.59
C VAL A 265 -1.88 -17.55 7.09
N VAL A 266 -1.38 -16.33 6.97
CA VAL A 266 0.04 -16.02 6.77
C VAL A 266 0.61 -15.57 8.10
N SER A 267 1.66 -16.20 8.56
CA SER A 267 2.39 -15.79 9.76
C SER A 267 3.84 -15.47 9.42
N GLY A 268 4.38 -14.43 10.05
CA GLY A 268 5.72 -13.95 9.76
C GLY A 268 6.50 -13.57 11.02
N LYS A 269 7.79 -13.79 11.00
CA LYS A 269 8.76 -13.33 12.01
C LYS A 269 10.09 -13.02 11.37
N GLN A 270 10.90 -12.23 12.07
CA GLN A 270 12.28 -11.97 11.69
C GLN A 270 13.27 -12.50 12.72
N SER A 271 14.44 -12.88 12.25
CA SER A 271 15.57 -13.30 13.06
C SER A 271 16.86 -12.63 12.57
N MET A 272 17.81 -12.48 13.48
CA MET A 272 19.13 -11.93 13.16
C MET A 272 20.16 -12.45 14.16
N LEU A 273 21.39 -12.61 13.71
CA LEU A 273 22.49 -13.04 14.57
C LEU A 273 22.61 -12.11 15.79
N ASN A 274 22.80 -12.70 16.96
CA ASN A 274 22.94 -12.01 18.25
C ASN A 274 21.72 -11.16 18.68
N LYS A 275 20.54 -11.48 18.17
CA LYS A 275 19.26 -10.89 18.58
C LYS A 275 18.29 -12.01 19.01
N LEU A 276 17.30 -11.67 19.79
CA LEU A 276 16.11 -12.49 19.95
C LEU A 276 15.20 -12.27 18.75
N SER A 277 14.62 -13.35 18.24
CA SER A 277 13.64 -13.26 17.16
C SER A 277 12.45 -12.39 17.58
N SER A 278 11.81 -11.77 16.59
CA SER A 278 10.58 -11.05 16.83
C SER A 278 9.44 -11.98 17.27
N ASP A 279 8.39 -11.37 17.81
CA ASP A 279 7.11 -12.06 17.90
C ASP A 279 6.57 -12.33 16.50
N VAL A 280 5.70 -13.32 16.40
CA VAL A 280 5.02 -13.67 15.16
C VAL A 280 3.89 -12.66 14.91
N VAL A 281 3.79 -12.14 13.70
CA VAL A 281 2.63 -11.39 13.20
C VAL A 281 1.82 -12.27 12.26
N THR A 282 0.51 -12.09 12.23
CA THR A 282 -0.38 -12.86 11.35
C THR A 282 -1.28 -11.95 10.54
N THR A 283 -1.60 -12.37 9.32
CA THR A 283 -2.62 -11.80 8.47
C THR A 283 -3.39 -12.92 7.74
N ILE A 284 -4.48 -12.58 7.08
CA ILE A 284 -5.28 -13.55 6.31
C ILE A 284 -5.21 -13.18 4.84
N VAL A 285 -5.06 -14.20 3.99
CA VAL A 285 -5.11 -14.03 2.54
C VAL A 285 -6.51 -13.60 2.11
N GLY A 286 -6.60 -12.41 1.56
CA GLY A 286 -7.83 -11.86 1.00
C GLY A 286 -8.11 -12.37 -0.41
N MET A 287 -9.32 -12.10 -0.89
CA MET A 287 -9.73 -12.39 -2.27
C MET A 287 -9.51 -11.17 -3.14
N ALA A 288 -8.72 -11.29 -4.20
CA ALA A 288 -8.51 -10.23 -5.16
C ALA A 288 -9.81 -9.92 -5.93
N LYS A 289 -10.02 -8.67 -6.32
CA LYS A 289 -11.10 -8.29 -7.23
C LYS A 289 -10.81 -8.75 -8.65
N SER A 290 -11.87 -9.05 -9.41
CA SER A 290 -11.78 -9.25 -10.85
C SER A 290 -11.37 -7.96 -11.55
N GLU A 291 -10.70 -8.10 -12.68
CA GLU A 291 -10.43 -6.94 -13.53
C GLU A 291 -11.74 -6.40 -14.11
N LYS A 292 -11.77 -5.11 -14.39
CA LYS A 292 -12.92 -4.45 -14.99
C LYS A 292 -13.03 -4.89 -16.46
N PRO A 293 -14.21 -5.35 -16.95
CA PRO A 293 -14.37 -5.68 -18.37
C PRO A 293 -14.39 -4.43 -19.23
N THR A 294 -14.23 -4.60 -20.53
CA THR A 294 -14.55 -3.55 -21.53
C THR A 294 -15.87 -3.87 -22.20
N ALA A 295 -16.52 -2.85 -22.77
CA ALA A 295 -17.72 -3.04 -23.56
C ALA A 295 -17.68 -2.14 -24.78
N ASN A 296 -18.35 -2.59 -25.85
CA ASN A 296 -18.60 -1.78 -27.03
C ASN A 296 -19.74 -0.79 -26.76
N GLU A 297 -19.87 0.23 -27.61
CA GLU A 297 -20.97 1.20 -27.57
C GLU A 297 -22.31 0.48 -27.69
N VAL A 298 -23.24 0.82 -26.83
CA VAL A 298 -24.61 0.29 -26.86
C VAL A 298 -25.54 1.36 -27.36
N LYS A 299 -26.27 1.08 -28.46
CA LYS A 299 -27.31 1.97 -29.03
C LYS A 299 -28.70 1.51 -28.59
N SER A 300 -29.67 2.44 -28.65
CA SER A 300 -31.04 2.17 -28.20
C SER A 300 -31.78 1.11 -29.01
N ASN A 301 -31.31 0.77 -30.21
CA ASN A 301 -31.83 -0.34 -31.02
C ASN A 301 -31.10 -1.68 -30.81
N HIS A 302 -29.97 -1.69 -30.08
CA HIS A 302 -29.22 -2.91 -29.85
C HIS A 302 -30.00 -3.85 -28.91
N THR A 303 -29.85 -5.14 -29.16
CA THR A 303 -30.44 -6.22 -28.35
C THR A 303 -29.38 -7.07 -27.66
N GLU A 304 -28.15 -6.57 -27.62
CA GLU A 304 -27.02 -7.24 -26.99
C GLU A 304 -26.01 -6.22 -26.46
N VAL A 305 -25.26 -6.65 -25.44
CA VAL A 305 -24.04 -5.99 -24.96
C VAL A 305 -22.88 -6.90 -25.30
N THR A 306 -21.89 -6.35 -25.99
CA THR A 306 -20.66 -7.07 -26.36
C THR A 306 -19.45 -6.36 -25.80
N GLY A 307 -18.35 -7.09 -25.64
CA GLY A 307 -17.11 -6.52 -25.13
C GLY A 307 -16.06 -7.59 -24.86
N ARG A 308 -15.04 -7.23 -24.09
CA ARG A 308 -13.97 -8.14 -23.72
C ARG A 308 -13.80 -8.25 -22.21
N GLY A 309 -13.38 -9.42 -21.77
CA GLY A 309 -13.09 -9.73 -20.37
C GLY A 309 -12.06 -10.85 -20.25
N ILE A 310 -11.85 -11.28 -19.02
CA ILE A 310 -10.96 -12.40 -18.73
C ILE A 310 -11.68 -13.71 -19.11
N PRO A 311 -11.05 -14.60 -19.89
CA PRO A 311 -11.63 -15.88 -20.28
C PRO A 311 -12.25 -16.65 -19.11
N ASN A 312 -13.39 -17.31 -19.36
CA ASN A 312 -14.16 -18.08 -18.40
C ASN A 312 -14.74 -17.25 -17.23
N SER A 313 -14.63 -15.92 -17.25
CA SER A 313 -15.29 -15.06 -16.27
C SER A 313 -16.78 -14.95 -16.56
N ARG A 314 -17.59 -14.87 -15.51
CA ARG A 314 -19.00 -14.52 -15.61
C ARG A 314 -19.15 -13.02 -15.80
N ILE A 315 -19.97 -12.62 -16.78
CA ILE A 315 -20.39 -11.23 -16.99
C ILE A 315 -21.83 -11.09 -16.55
N THR A 316 -22.11 -10.09 -15.75
CA THR A 316 -23.47 -9.69 -15.37
C THR A 316 -23.73 -8.31 -15.94
N VAL A 317 -24.75 -8.18 -16.77
CA VAL A 317 -25.26 -6.91 -17.32
C VAL A 317 -26.51 -6.56 -16.55
N ILE A 318 -26.48 -5.45 -15.84
CA ILE A 318 -27.59 -4.93 -15.02
C ILE A 318 -28.24 -3.79 -15.79
N LEU A 319 -29.52 -3.94 -16.13
CA LEU A 319 -30.29 -2.94 -16.84
C LEU A 319 -30.78 -1.83 -15.91
N PRO A 320 -31.24 -0.67 -16.46
CA PRO A 320 -31.75 0.43 -15.65
C PRO A 320 -32.92 0.08 -14.72
N ASN A 321 -33.70 -0.92 -15.10
CA ASN A 321 -34.81 -1.45 -14.30
C ASN A 321 -34.39 -2.44 -13.21
N GLY A 322 -33.08 -2.70 -13.07
CA GLY A 322 -32.53 -3.65 -12.10
C GLY A 322 -32.53 -5.10 -12.55
N THR A 323 -32.91 -5.41 -13.78
CA THR A 323 -32.89 -6.79 -14.29
C THR A 323 -31.46 -7.20 -14.68
N ASP A 324 -31.07 -8.39 -14.28
CA ASP A 324 -29.75 -8.96 -14.58
C ASP A 324 -29.80 -9.89 -15.80
N HIS A 325 -28.86 -9.73 -16.68
CA HIS A 325 -28.55 -10.62 -17.78
C HIS A 325 -27.14 -11.19 -17.63
N VAL A 326 -27.01 -12.50 -17.73
CA VAL A 326 -25.75 -13.19 -17.41
C VAL A 326 -25.23 -13.99 -18.59
N GLY A 327 -23.93 -13.98 -18.76
CA GLY A 327 -23.20 -14.81 -19.72
C GLY A 327 -21.75 -15.00 -19.28
N TYR A 328 -20.96 -15.57 -20.18
CA TYR A 328 -19.56 -15.90 -19.90
C TYR A 328 -18.65 -15.37 -21.01
N VAL A 329 -17.44 -15.04 -20.61
CA VAL A 329 -16.37 -14.66 -21.54
C VAL A 329 -15.82 -15.93 -22.22
N SER A 330 -15.69 -15.88 -23.55
CA SER A 330 -15.15 -16.97 -24.34
C SER A 330 -13.66 -17.20 -24.08
N ALA A 331 -13.10 -18.25 -24.67
CA ALA A 331 -11.65 -18.52 -24.58
C ALA A 331 -10.80 -17.42 -25.24
N GLU A 332 -11.37 -16.73 -26.26
CA GLU A 332 -10.73 -15.62 -26.99
C GLU A 332 -10.83 -14.29 -26.23
N GLY A 333 -11.57 -14.27 -25.12
CA GLY A 333 -11.75 -13.09 -24.29
C GLY A 333 -12.93 -12.21 -24.67
N ASP A 334 -13.83 -12.65 -25.55
CA ASP A 334 -15.00 -11.90 -25.96
C ASP A 334 -16.27 -12.37 -25.24
N TYR A 335 -17.21 -11.45 -25.03
CA TYR A 335 -18.54 -11.79 -24.50
C TYR A 335 -19.65 -11.14 -25.33
N ARG A 336 -20.81 -11.78 -25.34
CA ARG A 336 -22.04 -11.32 -25.96
C ARG A 336 -23.22 -11.67 -25.04
N ILE A 337 -23.93 -10.68 -24.55
CA ILE A 337 -25.05 -10.85 -23.62
C ILE A 337 -26.29 -10.23 -24.27
N MET A 338 -27.29 -11.07 -24.50
CA MET A 338 -28.58 -10.63 -25.05
C MET A 338 -29.37 -9.83 -24.02
N ILE A 339 -29.87 -8.68 -24.42
CA ILE A 339 -30.69 -7.78 -23.61
C ILE A 339 -31.89 -7.28 -24.43
N PRO A 340 -33.00 -6.87 -23.83
CA PRO A 340 -34.01 -6.10 -24.52
C PRO A 340 -33.46 -4.72 -24.91
N LYS A 341 -34.08 -4.10 -25.96
CA LYS A 341 -33.73 -2.72 -26.32
C LYS A 341 -33.90 -1.79 -25.14
N GLN A 342 -32.95 -0.86 -25.03
CA GLN A 342 -32.90 0.10 -23.93
C GLN A 342 -33.18 1.50 -24.43
N GLU A 343 -33.74 2.35 -23.58
CA GLU A 343 -33.96 3.76 -23.90
C GLU A 343 -32.63 4.51 -24.03
N ALA A 344 -32.59 5.45 -24.98
CA ALA A 344 -31.43 6.36 -25.13
C ALA A 344 -31.22 7.17 -23.85
N ASN A 345 -29.95 7.40 -23.48
CA ASN A 345 -29.49 8.05 -22.26
C ASN A 345 -29.76 7.27 -20.98
N SER A 346 -30.25 6.05 -21.05
CA SER A 346 -30.26 5.15 -19.90
C SER A 346 -28.87 4.58 -19.66
N ARG A 347 -28.63 4.05 -18.45
CA ARG A 347 -27.32 3.52 -18.05
C ARG A 347 -27.40 2.03 -17.79
N ILE A 348 -26.52 1.29 -18.43
CA ILE A 348 -26.28 -0.14 -18.20
C ILE A 348 -25.04 -0.32 -17.34
N THR A 349 -25.08 -1.24 -16.42
CA THR A 349 -23.92 -1.60 -15.59
C THR A 349 -23.42 -2.99 -15.98
N VAL A 350 -22.11 -3.13 -16.18
CA VAL A 350 -21.49 -4.42 -16.49
C VAL A 350 -20.48 -4.76 -15.39
N ILE A 351 -20.59 -5.97 -14.85
CA ILE A 351 -19.72 -6.49 -13.79
C ILE A 351 -19.13 -7.82 -14.26
N GLN A 352 -17.84 -7.98 -14.04
CA GLN A 352 -17.14 -9.25 -14.29
C GLN A 352 -16.82 -9.95 -12.98
N LYS A 353 -16.97 -11.26 -12.94
CA LYS A 353 -16.53 -12.12 -11.85
C LYS A 353 -15.68 -13.26 -12.40
N THR A 354 -14.37 -13.16 -12.21
CA THR A 354 -13.43 -14.23 -12.51
C THR A 354 -13.49 -15.31 -11.44
N PRO A 355 -13.31 -16.58 -11.75
CA PRO A 355 -13.24 -17.64 -10.74
C PRO A 355 -12.25 -17.32 -9.62
N ARG A 356 -12.63 -17.56 -8.38
CA ARG A 356 -11.83 -17.28 -7.18
C ARG A 356 -11.44 -15.80 -6.98
N ARG A 357 -12.22 -14.86 -7.52
CA ARG A 357 -12.07 -13.41 -7.29
C ARG A 357 -13.40 -12.79 -6.86
N LEU A 358 -13.35 -11.66 -6.21
CA LEU A 358 -14.52 -10.81 -5.97
C LEU A 358 -14.99 -10.19 -7.29
N ASP A 359 -16.20 -9.65 -7.29
CA ASP A 359 -16.74 -8.89 -8.42
C ASP A 359 -15.81 -7.73 -8.76
N SER A 360 -15.73 -7.40 -10.05
CA SER A 360 -14.99 -6.24 -10.53
C SER A 360 -15.65 -4.94 -10.08
N GLU A 361 -14.92 -3.85 -10.18
CA GLU A 361 -15.55 -2.54 -10.19
C GLU A 361 -16.55 -2.46 -11.36
N PRO A 362 -17.71 -1.82 -11.19
CA PRO A 362 -18.71 -1.71 -12.22
C PRO A 362 -18.21 -0.89 -13.43
N LEU A 363 -18.52 -1.36 -14.62
CA LEU A 363 -18.40 -0.60 -15.85
C LEU A 363 -19.78 0.00 -16.18
N TYR A 364 -19.86 1.29 -16.33
CA TYR A 364 -21.07 2.01 -16.72
C TYR A 364 -21.05 2.34 -18.20
N ILE A 365 -22.15 2.06 -18.89
CA ILE A 365 -22.35 2.32 -20.31
C ILE A 365 -23.61 3.17 -20.46
N ASP A 366 -23.49 4.36 -21.00
CA ASP A 366 -24.63 5.18 -21.35
C ASP A 366 -25.13 4.78 -22.74
N VAL A 367 -26.41 4.46 -22.84
CA VAL A 367 -27.04 4.01 -24.10
C VAL A 367 -27.18 5.21 -25.05
N VAL A 368 -26.54 5.12 -26.19
CA VAL A 368 -26.55 6.17 -27.20
C VAL A 368 -27.84 6.06 -28.03
N ARG A 369 -28.43 7.21 -28.40
CA ARG A 369 -29.58 7.23 -29.33
C ARG A 369 -29.16 6.64 -30.67
N ALA A 370 -29.87 5.61 -31.11
CA ALA A 370 -29.67 5.08 -32.45
C ALA A 370 -30.16 6.11 -33.48
N ILE A 371 -29.35 6.38 -34.48
CA ILE A 371 -29.72 7.27 -35.58
C ILE A 371 -30.52 6.46 -36.59
N PRO A 372 -31.78 6.83 -36.88
CA PRO A 372 -32.58 6.15 -37.90
C PRO A 372 -31.92 6.16 -39.28
N ALA A 373 -32.33 5.25 -40.12
CA ALA A 373 -31.99 5.30 -41.53
C ALA A 373 -32.43 6.64 -42.14
N PRO A 374 -31.67 7.23 -43.07
CA PRO A 374 -32.12 8.40 -43.79
C PRO A 374 -33.45 8.10 -44.50
N ASN A 375 -34.31 9.11 -44.65
CA ASN A 375 -35.58 8.94 -45.39
C ASN A 375 -35.31 8.67 -46.87
N PRO A 376 -35.98 7.70 -47.50
CA PRO A 376 -35.91 7.51 -48.95
C PRO A 376 -36.64 8.64 -49.64
N ILE A 377 -36.24 8.89 -50.86
CA ILE A 377 -36.96 9.82 -51.77
C ILE A 377 -37.90 8.97 -52.64
N ILE A 378 -39.15 9.42 -52.79
CA ILE A 378 -40.10 8.89 -53.74
C ILE A 378 -40.34 9.96 -54.82
N ASN A 379 -40.17 9.58 -56.06
CA ASN A 379 -40.40 10.47 -57.19
C ASN A 379 -41.90 10.79 -57.36
N GLU A 380 -42.23 11.79 -58.14
CA GLU A 380 -43.62 12.02 -58.55
C GLU A 380 -44.14 10.80 -59.30
N ILE A 381 -45.37 10.49 -59.05
CA ILE A 381 -46.10 9.40 -59.70
C ILE A 381 -47.47 9.81 -60.01
N ASP A 382 -47.96 9.42 -61.20
CA ASP A 382 -49.28 9.70 -61.65
C ASP A 382 -50.05 8.46 -62.11
N THR A 383 -51.27 8.62 -62.55
CA THR A 383 -52.16 7.48 -62.89
C THR A 383 -51.74 6.72 -64.13
N ASP A 384 -50.76 7.20 -64.91
CA ASP A 384 -50.22 6.52 -66.08
C ASP A 384 -48.94 5.75 -65.79
N ASP A 385 -48.35 5.98 -64.60
CA ASP A 385 -47.19 5.29 -64.23
C ASP A 385 -47.48 3.83 -63.82
N THR A 386 -46.64 2.92 -64.29
CA THR A 386 -46.70 1.50 -63.89
C THR A 386 -45.69 1.13 -62.85
N LYS A 387 -44.81 2.05 -62.45
CA LYS A 387 -43.73 1.87 -61.51
C LYS A 387 -43.69 3.02 -60.51
N VAL A 388 -43.33 2.66 -59.27
CA VAL A 388 -42.91 3.63 -58.25
C VAL A 388 -41.41 3.67 -58.24
N THR A 389 -40.81 4.85 -58.30
CA THR A 389 -39.36 5.02 -58.35
C THR A 389 -38.87 6.01 -57.31
N GLY A 390 -37.58 5.99 -56.99
CA GLY A 390 -37.01 6.97 -56.08
C GLY A 390 -35.53 6.78 -55.83
N LYS A 391 -35.07 7.43 -54.75
CA LYS A 391 -33.67 7.34 -54.27
C LYS A 391 -33.62 6.83 -52.83
N GLY A 392 -32.55 6.12 -52.51
CA GLY A 392 -32.26 5.61 -51.17
C GLY A 392 -30.77 5.44 -50.95
N VAL A 393 -30.42 4.93 -49.82
CA VAL A 393 -29.02 4.58 -49.55
C VAL A 393 -28.64 3.32 -50.35
N PRO A 394 -27.55 3.33 -51.10
CA PRO A 394 -27.14 2.14 -51.85
C PRO A 394 -27.09 0.87 -50.98
N ASN A 395 -27.59 -0.23 -51.56
CA ASN A 395 -27.69 -1.56 -50.90
C ASN A 395 -28.64 -1.64 -49.69
N SER A 396 -29.44 -0.61 -49.41
CA SER A 396 -30.52 -0.66 -48.41
C SER A 396 -31.78 -1.27 -49.04
N ASN A 397 -32.75 -1.65 -48.21
CA ASN A 397 -34.07 -2.05 -48.68
C ASN A 397 -35.07 -0.91 -48.48
N VAL A 398 -35.77 -0.55 -49.55
CA VAL A 398 -36.91 0.37 -49.48
C VAL A 398 -38.18 -0.46 -49.52
N PHE A 399 -38.99 -0.29 -48.48
CA PHE A 399 -40.31 -0.92 -48.35
C PHE A 399 -41.36 0.02 -48.90
N VAL A 400 -42.26 -0.53 -49.67
CA VAL A 400 -43.34 0.21 -50.32
C VAL A 400 -44.68 -0.42 -49.91
N LYS A 401 -45.52 0.41 -49.27
CA LYS A 401 -46.87 0.08 -48.85
C LYS A 401 -47.87 0.82 -49.76
N ILE A 402 -48.71 0.05 -50.41
CA ILE A 402 -49.80 0.56 -51.28
C ILE A 402 -51.11 0.03 -50.72
N PRO A 403 -52.09 0.86 -50.36
CA PRO A 403 -53.37 0.40 -49.84
C PRO A 403 -53.99 -0.66 -50.73
N GLY A 404 -54.44 -1.73 -50.12
CA GLY A 404 -55.04 -2.87 -50.84
C GLY A 404 -54.08 -3.84 -51.51
N LYS A 405 -52.76 -3.56 -51.45
CA LYS A 405 -51.71 -4.46 -51.95
C LYS A 405 -50.81 -4.95 -50.77
N MET A 406 -50.16 -6.09 -50.95
CA MET A 406 -49.15 -6.57 -50.00
C MET A 406 -47.94 -5.65 -49.99
N GLU A 407 -47.38 -5.35 -48.81
CA GLU A 407 -46.12 -4.63 -48.67
C GLU A 407 -44.99 -5.38 -49.40
N ARG A 408 -44.20 -4.64 -50.16
CA ARG A 408 -43.08 -5.18 -50.93
C ARG A 408 -41.84 -4.34 -50.67
N TYR A 409 -40.69 -4.94 -50.84
CA TYR A 409 -39.40 -4.23 -50.76
C TYR A 409 -38.61 -4.38 -52.06
N ILE A 410 -37.71 -3.46 -52.23
CA ILE A 410 -36.72 -3.43 -53.32
C ILE A 410 -35.38 -2.98 -52.77
N THR A 411 -34.29 -3.65 -53.18
CA THR A 411 -32.95 -3.25 -52.81
C THR A 411 -32.51 -2.07 -53.69
N VAL A 412 -32.05 -1.01 -53.06
CA VAL A 412 -31.48 0.17 -53.73
C VAL A 412 -30.21 -0.21 -54.46
N ASN A 413 -30.07 0.14 -55.69
CA ASN A 413 -28.88 -0.17 -56.49
C ASN A 413 -27.65 0.66 -56.08
N GLY A 414 -26.48 0.36 -56.67
CA GLY A 414 -25.23 1.04 -56.35
C GLY A 414 -25.20 2.54 -56.62
N ASN A 415 -26.12 3.07 -57.48
CA ASN A 415 -26.28 4.50 -57.79
C ASN A 415 -27.26 5.21 -56.87
N GLY A 416 -27.87 4.46 -55.95
CA GLY A 416 -28.87 4.98 -55.02
C GLY A 416 -30.28 5.03 -55.59
N ASP A 417 -30.55 4.39 -56.76
CA ASP A 417 -31.87 4.33 -57.36
C ASP A 417 -32.64 3.09 -56.96
N TRP A 418 -33.94 3.18 -56.83
CA TRP A 418 -34.84 2.06 -56.67
C TRP A 418 -36.09 2.21 -57.55
N GLU A 419 -36.62 1.11 -58.02
CA GLU A 419 -37.86 1.06 -58.77
C GLU A 419 -38.66 -0.21 -58.42
N LEU A 420 -39.95 -0.07 -58.33
CA LEU A 420 -40.89 -1.15 -58.04
C LEU A 420 -42.04 -1.15 -59.02
N GLU A 421 -42.20 -2.24 -59.76
CA GLU A 421 -43.35 -2.46 -60.64
C GLU A 421 -44.63 -2.59 -59.79
N THR A 422 -45.60 -1.71 -60.01
CA THR A 422 -46.86 -1.67 -59.25
C THR A 422 -48.08 -1.96 -60.12
N GLY A 423 -47.93 -1.78 -61.46
CA GLY A 423 -49.07 -1.56 -62.39
C GLY A 423 -49.70 -0.19 -62.15
N LEU A 424 -50.74 0.13 -62.91
CA LEU A 424 -51.44 1.39 -62.76
C LEU A 424 -52.06 1.52 -61.36
N LEU A 425 -52.01 2.75 -60.87
CA LEU A 425 -52.50 3.09 -59.52
C LEU A 425 -53.64 4.10 -59.67
N ASP A 426 -54.59 4.10 -58.73
CA ASP A 426 -55.69 5.03 -58.70
C ASP A 426 -55.21 6.43 -58.26
N GLY A 427 -55.79 7.47 -58.86
CA GLY A 427 -55.52 8.84 -58.45
C GLY A 427 -55.89 9.08 -57.00
N GLU A 428 -55.15 9.94 -56.33
CA GLU A 428 -55.22 10.25 -54.89
C GLU A 428 -54.87 9.07 -53.97
N GLN A 429 -54.53 7.89 -54.51
CA GLN A 429 -54.03 6.75 -53.69
C GLN A 429 -52.73 7.14 -53.01
N GLU A 430 -52.59 6.88 -51.71
CA GLU A 430 -51.40 7.23 -50.96
C GLU A 430 -50.40 6.07 -50.98
N ILE A 431 -49.18 6.33 -51.38
CA ILE A 431 -48.04 5.40 -51.32
C ILE A 431 -47.18 5.77 -50.12
N ILE A 432 -46.82 4.80 -49.30
CA ILE A 432 -45.98 4.98 -48.14
C ILE A 432 -44.68 4.22 -48.37
N VAL A 433 -43.56 4.87 -48.19
CA VAL A 433 -42.24 4.25 -48.29
C VAL A 433 -41.41 4.55 -47.08
N TYR A 434 -40.63 3.56 -46.64
CA TYR A 434 -39.59 3.69 -45.63
C TYR A 434 -38.39 2.86 -46.03
N GLN A 435 -37.24 3.18 -45.45
CA GLN A 435 -35.97 2.54 -45.76
C GLN A 435 -35.42 1.80 -44.55
N GLU A 436 -34.91 0.59 -44.76
CA GLU A 436 -34.24 -0.22 -43.76
C GLU A 436 -32.76 -0.34 -44.10
N LEU A 437 -31.90 -0.06 -43.12
CA LEU A 437 -30.45 -0.32 -43.15
C LEU A 437 -30.06 -1.26 -42.00
N PRO A 438 -29.00 -2.09 -42.17
CA PRO A 438 -28.43 -2.82 -41.07
C PRO A 438 -28.05 -1.87 -39.93
N ASP A 439 -28.21 -2.31 -38.69
CA ASP A 439 -27.79 -1.64 -37.45
C ASP A 439 -28.37 -0.26 -37.18
N ARG A 440 -29.45 0.10 -37.87
CA ARG A 440 -30.22 1.35 -37.65
C ARG A 440 -31.70 1.06 -37.47
N PRO A 441 -32.43 1.89 -36.74
CA PRO A 441 -33.88 1.91 -36.83
C PRO A 441 -34.32 2.27 -38.28
N ASN A 442 -35.51 1.78 -38.71
CA ASN A 442 -36.09 2.16 -39.97
C ASN A 442 -36.23 3.69 -40.08
N SER A 443 -36.16 4.19 -41.29
CA SER A 443 -36.47 5.60 -41.54
C SER A 443 -37.93 5.92 -41.16
N GLU A 444 -38.25 7.19 -41.12
CA GLU A 444 -39.64 7.64 -41.09
C GLU A 444 -40.36 7.20 -42.35
N GLU A 445 -41.68 7.05 -42.29
CA GLU A 445 -42.55 6.78 -43.43
C GLU A 445 -42.71 8.05 -44.24
N ILE A 446 -42.32 8.01 -45.47
CA ILE A 446 -42.57 9.08 -46.47
C ILE A 446 -43.80 8.74 -47.26
N ARG A 447 -44.69 9.69 -47.39
CA ARG A 447 -46.02 9.52 -48.04
C ARG A 447 -46.07 10.37 -49.31
N ARG A 448 -46.60 9.76 -50.40
CA ARG A 448 -46.82 10.45 -51.69
C ARG A 448 -48.19 10.01 -52.25
N LYS A 449 -48.99 10.95 -52.65
CA LYS A 449 -50.24 10.69 -53.39
C LYS A 449 -49.97 10.54 -54.87
N VAL A 450 -50.64 9.60 -55.48
CA VAL A 450 -50.68 9.42 -56.91
C VAL A 450 -51.44 10.63 -57.53
N LYS A 451 -50.79 11.34 -58.42
CA LYS A 451 -51.37 12.48 -59.06
C LYS A 451 -52.44 12.05 -60.08
N GLN A 452 -53.68 12.50 -59.89
CA GLN A 452 -54.67 12.25 -60.83
C GLN A 452 -54.43 13.10 -62.12
N LEU A 453 -54.20 12.42 -63.23
CA LEU A 453 -54.12 13.11 -64.49
C LEU A 453 -55.48 13.57 -64.86
N PRO A 454 -55.60 14.75 -65.50
CA PRO A 454 -56.87 15.25 -66.01
C PRO A 454 -57.42 14.26 -67.04
N ALA A 455 -58.74 14.04 -66.99
CA ALA A 455 -59.37 13.24 -68.01
C ALA A 455 -59.12 13.86 -69.38
N LEU A 456 -58.85 13.01 -70.35
CA LEU A 456 -58.73 13.46 -71.74
C LEU A 456 -59.98 14.28 -72.13
N ALA A 457 -59.78 15.37 -72.83
CA ALA A 457 -60.89 16.14 -73.37
C ALA A 457 -61.77 15.27 -74.31
N VAL A 458 -63.09 15.46 -74.16
CA VAL A 458 -64.03 14.74 -75.02
C VAL A 458 -63.74 15.07 -76.47
N PRO A 459 -63.51 14.04 -77.34
CA PRO A 459 -63.25 14.28 -78.72
C PRO A 459 -64.50 14.87 -79.37
N ARG A 460 -64.28 15.83 -80.28
CA ARG A 460 -65.35 16.42 -81.10
C ARG A 460 -65.33 15.78 -82.45
N ILE A 461 -66.52 15.42 -82.93
CA ILE A 461 -66.73 14.98 -84.32
C ILE A 461 -67.24 16.15 -85.09
N ASP A 462 -66.62 16.39 -86.21
CA ASP A 462 -67.14 17.43 -87.17
C ASP A 462 -68.43 16.95 -87.84
N TYR A 463 -69.14 17.86 -88.44
CA TYR A 463 -70.39 17.53 -89.12
C TYR A 463 -70.17 16.42 -90.15
N VAL A 464 -70.99 15.33 -90.06
CA VAL A 464 -70.94 14.19 -90.96
C VAL A 464 -72.31 13.93 -91.48
N ASP A 465 -72.43 13.82 -92.81
CA ASP A 465 -73.68 13.48 -93.50
C ASP A 465 -73.47 12.28 -94.49
N SER A 466 -74.49 11.86 -95.15
CA SER A 466 -74.49 10.68 -96.04
C SER A 466 -73.56 10.78 -97.25
N SER A 467 -72.98 11.95 -97.56
CA SER A 467 -72.01 12.16 -98.63
C SER A 467 -70.55 11.97 -98.23
N HIS A 468 -70.33 11.81 -96.93
CA HIS A 468 -68.96 11.67 -96.41
C HIS A 468 -68.59 10.18 -96.33
N ASP A 469 -67.41 9.86 -96.84
CA ASP A 469 -66.74 8.52 -96.71
C ASP A 469 -65.75 8.50 -95.59
N ARG A 470 -65.59 9.60 -94.81
CA ARG A 470 -64.66 9.76 -93.70
C ARG A 470 -65.28 10.56 -92.55
N VAL A 471 -64.83 10.33 -91.40
CA VAL A 471 -65.16 11.06 -90.18
C VAL A 471 -63.94 11.87 -89.77
N TRP A 472 -64.14 13.16 -89.48
CA TRP A 472 -63.11 14.06 -88.95
C TRP A 472 -63.53 14.52 -87.56
N GLY A 473 -62.55 14.90 -86.81
CA GLY A 473 -62.81 15.42 -85.51
C GLY A 473 -61.55 15.96 -84.86
N TRP A 474 -61.74 16.45 -83.65
CA TRP A 474 -60.69 17.03 -82.81
C TRP A 474 -60.61 16.26 -81.55
N ALA A 475 -59.39 15.93 -81.16
CA ALA A 475 -59.08 15.34 -79.85
C ALA A 475 -57.67 15.79 -79.42
N GLU A 476 -57.24 15.47 -78.22
CA GLU A 476 -55.91 15.85 -77.76
C GLU A 476 -54.82 15.20 -78.64
N PRO A 477 -53.81 15.96 -79.03
CA PRO A 477 -52.75 15.48 -79.86
C PRO A 477 -52.03 14.25 -79.21
N GLY A 478 -51.91 13.17 -79.95
CA GLY A 478 -51.32 11.92 -79.49
C GLY A 478 -52.31 10.93 -78.79
N ALA A 479 -53.55 11.35 -78.54
CA ALA A 479 -54.58 10.45 -78.04
C ALA A 479 -55.04 9.47 -79.14
N THR A 480 -55.45 8.29 -78.70
CA THR A 480 -56.06 7.30 -79.59
C THR A 480 -57.59 7.41 -79.50
N VAL A 481 -58.20 7.64 -80.61
CA VAL A 481 -59.69 7.77 -80.73
C VAL A 481 -60.27 6.52 -81.36
N ASN A 482 -61.33 5.99 -80.73
CA ASN A 482 -62.15 4.93 -81.29
C ASN A 482 -63.44 5.50 -81.83
N VAL A 483 -63.72 5.28 -83.10
CA VAL A 483 -64.94 5.74 -83.78
C VAL A 483 -65.85 4.53 -83.98
N HIS A 484 -67.12 4.65 -83.54
CA HIS A 484 -68.18 3.67 -83.82
C HIS A 484 -69.17 4.18 -84.77
N VAL A 485 -69.34 3.46 -85.93
CA VAL A 485 -70.34 3.77 -86.94
C VAL A 485 -71.22 2.56 -87.16
N HIS A 486 -72.58 2.69 -86.92
CA HIS A 486 -73.54 1.59 -87.01
C HIS A 486 -73.08 0.29 -86.29
N GLY A 487 -72.45 0.44 -85.09
CA GLY A 487 -72.01 -0.69 -84.34
C GLY A 487 -70.67 -1.32 -84.75
N VAL A 488 -70.06 -0.84 -85.78
CA VAL A 488 -68.70 -1.25 -86.22
C VAL A 488 -67.69 -0.31 -85.55
N LYS A 489 -66.80 -0.86 -84.82
CA LYS A 489 -65.73 -0.14 -84.17
C LYS A 489 -64.57 0.02 -85.15
N HIS A 490 -64.18 1.27 -85.42
CA HIS A 490 -62.97 1.63 -86.11
C HIS A 490 -61.92 2.01 -85.03
N GLU A 491 -60.92 1.14 -84.85
CA GLU A 491 -59.99 1.30 -83.73
C GLU A 491 -58.68 1.97 -84.16
N ASN A 492 -58.07 2.63 -83.16
CA ASN A 492 -56.64 3.06 -83.13
C ASN A 492 -56.35 4.22 -84.13
N VAL A 493 -57.24 5.17 -84.27
CA VAL A 493 -56.91 6.41 -84.96
C VAL A 493 -56.09 7.28 -83.96
N THR A 494 -54.76 7.36 -84.21
CA THR A 494 -53.90 8.27 -83.42
C THR A 494 -54.09 9.71 -83.88
N VAL A 495 -54.36 10.59 -82.99
CA VAL A 495 -54.54 12.02 -83.28
C VAL A 495 -53.23 12.69 -83.65
N ASP A 496 -53.14 13.29 -84.80
CA ASP A 496 -51.93 13.92 -85.28
C ASP A 496 -51.50 15.12 -84.37
N ARG A 497 -50.20 15.35 -84.29
CA ARG A 497 -49.65 16.52 -83.60
C ARG A 497 -49.69 17.81 -84.42
N LYS A 498 -50.28 17.77 -85.64
CA LYS A 498 -50.42 18.94 -86.46
C LYS A 498 -51.88 19.43 -86.43
N TRP A 499 -51.96 20.68 -86.18
CA TRP A 499 -53.17 21.48 -86.24
C TRP A 499 -53.65 21.66 -87.69
#